data_6fad267e304b9abc2a3de1e8e9acb45b
#
_entry.id   6fad267e304b9abc2a3de1e8e9acb45b
#
_cell.length_a   1.000
_cell.length_b   1.000
_cell.length_c   1.000
_cell.angle_alpha   90.00
_cell.angle_beta   90.00
_cell.angle_gamma   90.00
#
_symmetry.space_group_name_H-M   'P 1'
#
loop_
_entity.id
_entity.type
_entity.pdbx_description
1 polymer ?
#
loop_
_entity_poly.entity_id
_entity_poly.type
_entity_poly.pdbx_seq_one_letter_code
_entity_poly.pdbx_strand_id
1 'polypeptide(L)'
;MNEDSTAAQKLKIAFVHPDLGIGGAERLVVDAAIGLQEQGHEVVIYTSHCDRSHCFEEIKNELLKVEVYGDELPTNFLNKFYIVFANLRQLYLVLQLYLTRKVGQHDLYITDQLSTCMPFLHIVSSAKLMFYCHFPDQLLAQRTSLIKKLYRLPFDLFEQFTMSAADCVVVNSHFTKSIYHKTFQLLKGEPDVIYPCVDLSFQPIESIDKEFLAGLLNSHQRFYLSINRYERKKNILLALESYALSSESDDVNSKLIVSGGYDERVAENVDHLQELQEAADKLKLSHTTIFYPEFRKNGSLNNPQVLNSKVIFLTSISSSLKELLLSRMELLLYTPSFEHFGIVPLEAMKHGKPVLAVNTGGPLETVEHLITGVNENEATGWLERPNPKNWAKAIEEFKLVAKNAGVNFKKNGLKRVEMYYSRDAMTQSFQRNIEKTMRKERTTYFWETVFIGLLNFALHLVFQITLGDQIWPYVGMSVIMGGYFHSIFVIFWVIQALSKI
;
A
#
# COMPACT_ATOMS: atom_id res chain seq x y z
N MET A 1 -20.03 9.38 -40.04
CA MET A 1 -18.88 9.57 -39.14
C MET A 1 -18.61 8.20 -38.55
N ASN A 2 -17.58 7.53 -39.06
CA ASN A 2 -17.21 6.18 -38.61
C ASN A 2 -16.58 6.28 -37.24
N GLU A 3 -17.24 5.75 -36.23
CA GLU A 3 -16.60 5.36 -34.97
C GLU A 3 -15.79 4.09 -35.30
N ASP A 4 -14.53 4.27 -35.66
CA ASP A 4 -13.54 3.19 -35.60
C ASP A 4 -13.38 2.78 -34.13
N SER A 5 -14.11 1.75 -33.75
CA SER A 5 -13.78 0.96 -32.58
C SER A 5 -12.45 0.25 -32.85
N THR A 6 -11.34 0.94 -32.67
CA THR A 6 -10.02 0.29 -32.60
C THR A 6 -10.07 -0.68 -31.41
N ALA A 7 -10.25 -1.96 -31.71
CA ALA A 7 -10.10 -3.02 -30.70
C ALA A 7 -8.77 -2.78 -29.97
N ALA A 8 -8.82 -2.67 -28.65
CA ALA A 8 -7.63 -2.41 -27.85
C ALA A 8 -6.57 -3.48 -28.16
N GLN A 9 -5.37 -3.05 -28.52
CA GLN A 9 -4.28 -3.95 -28.90
C GLN A 9 -3.99 -4.89 -27.71
N LYS A 10 -4.08 -6.19 -27.96
CA LYS A 10 -3.69 -7.21 -26.95
C LYS A 10 -2.18 -7.10 -26.68
N LEU A 11 -1.80 -6.87 -25.43
CA LEU A 11 -0.41 -6.74 -24.99
C LEU A 11 0.00 -7.92 -24.10
N LYS A 12 1.30 -8.19 -24.07
CA LYS A 12 1.94 -9.09 -23.12
C LYS A 12 2.51 -8.26 -21.97
N ILE A 13 1.88 -8.33 -20.81
CA ILE A 13 2.17 -7.51 -19.64
C ILE A 13 2.83 -8.37 -18.56
N ALA A 14 3.95 -7.92 -18.04
CA ALA A 14 4.62 -8.56 -16.91
C ALA A 14 4.61 -7.65 -15.69
N PHE A 15 4.07 -8.13 -14.58
CA PHE A 15 4.31 -7.50 -13.28
C PHE A 15 5.61 -8.01 -12.69
N VAL A 16 6.38 -7.13 -12.02
CA VAL A 16 7.57 -7.49 -11.24
C VAL A 16 7.35 -7.00 -9.81
N HIS A 17 7.12 -7.94 -8.91
CA HIS A 17 6.77 -7.69 -7.51
C HIS A 17 7.76 -8.39 -6.57
N PRO A 18 8.22 -7.76 -5.45
CA PRO A 18 9.26 -8.35 -4.60
C PRO A 18 8.85 -9.64 -3.89
N ASP A 19 7.70 -9.64 -3.23
CA ASP A 19 7.23 -10.76 -2.39
C ASP A 19 5.70 -10.84 -2.45
N LEU A 20 5.15 -11.91 -3.02
CA LEU A 20 3.73 -12.06 -3.30
C LEU A 20 3.01 -12.82 -2.17
N GLY A 21 2.96 -12.20 -0.98
CA GLY A 21 2.24 -12.69 0.18
C GLY A 21 0.80 -12.15 0.29
N ILE A 22 0.35 -11.89 1.52
CA ILE A 22 -0.97 -11.30 1.82
C ILE A 22 -0.77 -9.89 2.40
N GLY A 23 -0.98 -8.87 1.57
CA GLY A 23 -0.85 -7.46 1.95
C GLY A 23 -1.58 -6.54 0.97
N GLY A 24 -1.57 -5.24 1.25
CA GLY A 24 -2.29 -4.26 0.42
C GLY A 24 -1.67 -4.01 -0.95
N ALA A 25 -0.33 -4.06 -1.05
CA ALA A 25 0.38 -3.90 -2.32
C ALA A 25 0.20 -5.14 -3.19
N GLU A 26 0.31 -6.33 -2.58
CA GLU A 26 0.11 -7.62 -3.23
C GLU A 26 -1.32 -7.75 -3.75
N ARG A 27 -2.32 -7.33 -2.94
CA ARG A 27 -3.73 -7.31 -3.36
C ARG A 27 -3.92 -6.43 -4.60
N LEU A 28 -3.31 -5.25 -4.63
CA LEU A 28 -3.38 -4.35 -5.79
C LEU A 28 -2.80 -5.01 -7.05
N VAL A 29 -1.64 -5.66 -6.93
CA VAL A 29 -1.01 -6.35 -8.08
C VAL A 29 -1.91 -7.47 -8.60
N VAL A 30 -2.49 -8.28 -7.72
CA VAL A 30 -3.41 -9.36 -8.08
C VAL A 30 -4.66 -8.81 -8.77
N ASP A 31 -5.31 -7.78 -8.19
CA ASP A 31 -6.50 -7.18 -8.78
C ASP A 31 -6.21 -6.51 -10.14
N ALA A 32 -5.08 -5.81 -10.25
CA ALA A 32 -4.66 -5.20 -11.53
C ALA A 32 -4.37 -6.26 -12.59
N ALA A 33 -3.67 -7.35 -12.21
CA ALA A 33 -3.36 -8.44 -13.13
C ALA A 33 -4.64 -9.13 -13.64
N ILE A 34 -5.60 -9.41 -12.76
CA ILE A 34 -6.90 -10.00 -13.15
C ILE A 34 -7.65 -9.04 -14.06
N GLY A 35 -7.80 -7.77 -13.66
CA GLY A 35 -8.54 -6.80 -14.47
C GLY A 35 -7.96 -6.63 -15.87
N LEU A 36 -6.62 -6.56 -16.00
CA LEU A 36 -5.97 -6.48 -17.32
C LEU A 36 -6.12 -7.78 -18.13
N GLN A 37 -6.11 -8.95 -17.47
CA GLN A 37 -6.38 -10.23 -18.13
C GLN A 37 -7.82 -10.31 -18.62
N GLU A 38 -8.79 -9.81 -17.86
CA GLU A 38 -10.21 -9.70 -18.26
C GLU A 38 -10.41 -8.75 -19.46
N GLN A 39 -9.53 -7.75 -19.62
CA GLN A 39 -9.50 -6.88 -20.82
C GLN A 39 -8.81 -7.55 -22.04
N GLY A 40 -8.39 -8.79 -21.92
CA GLY A 40 -7.82 -9.58 -23.02
C GLY A 40 -6.30 -9.52 -23.15
N HIS A 41 -5.58 -8.89 -22.22
CA HIS A 41 -4.11 -8.91 -22.20
C HIS A 41 -3.58 -10.27 -21.75
N GLU A 42 -2.37 -10.61 -22.17
CA GLU A 42 -1.61 -11.72 -21.59
C GLU A 42 -0.83 -11.22 -20.36
N VAL A 43 -1.18 -11.68 -19.17
CA VAL A 43 -0.57 -11.17 -17.92
C VAL A 43 0.22 -12.28 -17.23
N VAL A 44 1.42 -11.93 -16.73
CA VAL A 44 2.25 -12.78 -15.87
C VAL A 44 2.78 -11.96 -14.71
N ILE A 45 2.87 -12.57 -13.54
CA ILE A 45 3.50 -11.96 -12.36
C ILE A 45 4.84 -12.67 -12.11
N TYR A 46 5.93 -11.92 -12.13
CA TYR A 46 7.25 -12.34 -11.71
C TYR A 46 7.50 -11.83 -10.30
N THR A 47 7.86 -12.73 -9.41
CA THR A 47 8.13 -12.39 -8.01
C THR A 47 9.39 -13.06 -7.50
N SER A 48 10.02 -12.45 -6.49
CA SER A 48 11.16 -13.09 -5.84
C SER A 48 10.74 -14.16 -4.83
N HIS A 49 9.50 -14.11 -4.33
CA HIS A 49 8.96 -15.11 -3.40
C HIS A 49 7.44 -15.21 -3.52
N CYS A 50 6.91 -16.41 -3.38
CA CYS A 50 5.48 -16.66 -3.25
C CYS A 50 5.24 -17.98 -2.51
N ASP A 51 4.76 -17.89 -1.28
CA ASP A 51 4.30 -19.08 -0.54
C ASP A 51 2.84 -19.39 -0.93
N ARG A 52 2.65 -20.45 -1.71
CA ARG A 52 1.32 -20.88 -2.16
C ARG A 52 0.39 -21.31 -1.03
N SER A 53 0.91 -21.61 0.16
CA SER A 53 0.10 -21.89 1.35
C SER A 53 -0.41 -20.61 2.03
N HIS A 54 0.24 -19.48 1.76
CA HIS A 54 -0.05 -18.19 2.35
C HIS A 54 -0.10 -17.06 1.29
N CYS A 55 -0.99 -17.20 0.31
CA CYS A 55 -1.22 -16.23 -0.74
C CYS A 55 -2.72 -16.10 -1.03
N PHE A 56 -3.10 -15.17 -1.92
CA PHE A 56 -4.49 -14.97 -2.33
C PHE A 56 -5.06 -16.16 -3.09
N GLU A 57 -6.37 -16.40 -2.98
CA GLU A 57 -7.07 -17.53 -3.60
C GLU A 57 -6.91 -17.56 -5.13
N GLU A 58 -6.85 -16.40 -5.76
CA GLU A 58 -6.66 -16.28 -7.21
C GLU A 58 -5.31 -16.86 -7.67
N ILE A 59 -4.29 -16.80 -6.81
CA ILE A 59 -2.98 -17.41 -7.06
C ILE A 59 -3.02 -18.91 -6.77
N LYS A 60 -3.66 -19.32 -5.67
CA LYS A 60 -3.83 -20.73 -5.31
C LYS A 60 -4.60 -21.50 -6.39
N ASN A 61 -5.64 -20.87 -6.94
CA ASN A 61 -6.51 -21.45 -7.96
C ASN A 61 -5.93 -21.30 -9.39
N GLU A 62 -4.68 -20.80 -9.51
CA GLU A 62 -3.96 -20.64 -10.78
C GLU A 62 -4.71 -19.78 -11.82
N LEU A 63 -5.54 -18.82 -11.35
CA LEU A 63 -6.19 -17.85 -12.22
C LEU A 63 -5.20 -16.88 -12.86
N LEU A 64 -4.05 -16.68 -12.21
CA LEU A 64 -2.93 -15.86 -12.66
C LEU A 64 -1.68 -16.72 -12.82
N LYS A 65 -0.94 -16.47 -13.90
CA LYS A 65 0.37 -17.06 -14.09
C LYS A 65 1.38 -16.36 -13.20
N VAL A 66 1.96 -17.08 -12.23
CA VAL A 66 2.98 -16.59 -11.31
C VAL A 66 4.25 -17.41 -11.49
N GLU A 67 5.39 -16.74 -11.69
CA GLU A 67 6.72 -17.35 -11.78
C GLU A 67 7.62 -16.76 -10.70
N VAL A 68 8.29 -17.63 -9.94
CA VAL A 68 9.13 -17.25 -8.80
C VAL A 68 10.60 -17.39 -9.17
N TYR A 69 11.37 -16.31 -8.97
CA TYR A 69 12.82 -16.28 -9.15
C TYR A 69 13.44 -15.44 -8.04
N GLY A 70 14.08 -16.06 -7.05
CA GLY A 70 14.73 -15.33 -5.96
C GLY A 70 14.76 -16.04 -4.62
N ASP A 71 14.11 -17.18 -4.49
CA ASP A 71 14.12 -17.97 -3.26
C ASP A 71 15.50 -18.56 -2.94
N GLU A 72 16.37 -18.63 -3.93
CA GLU A 72 17.76 -19.07 -3.77
C GLU A 72 18.62 -18.05 -3.00
N LEU A 73 18.19 -16.80 -2.93
CA LEU A 73 18.90 -15.74 -2.21
C LEU A 73 18.23 -15.47 -0.84
N PRO A 74 19.04 -15.26 0.20
CA PRO A 74 18.50 -14.96 1.53
C PRO A 74 17.76 -13.61 1.55
N THR A 75 16.83 -13.44 2.49
CA THR A 75 16.07 -12.19 2.69
C THR A 75 16.82 -11.16 3.52
N ASN A 76 17.85 -11.59 4.27
CA ASN A 76 18.64 -10.74 5.15
C ASN A 76 19.96 -11.43 5.52
N PHE A 77 20.87 -10.67 6.14
CA PHE A 77 22.06 -11.20 6.80
C PHE A 77 22.08 -10.75 8.26
N LEU A 78 22.15 -11.72 9.19
CA LEU A 78 22.14 -11.49 10.65
C LEU A 78 20.96 -10.59 11.11
N ASN A 79 19.77 -10.79 10.56
CA ASN A 79 18.58 -9.97 10.83
C ASN A 79 18.80 -8.47 10.53
N LYS A 80 19.66 -8.17 9.55
CA LYS A 80 19.99 -6.83 9.07
C LYS A 80 20.03 -6.82 7.54
N PHE A 81 20.17 -5.63 6.96
CA PHE A 81 20.35 -5.43 5.51
C PHE A 81 19.19 -5.90 4.62
N TYR A 82 17.96 -5.97 5.13
CA TYR A 82 16.78 -6.41 4.39
C TYR A 82 16.63 -5.72 3.03
N ILE A 83 16.80 -4.39 2.99
CA ILE A 83 16.68 -3.62 1.74
C ILE A 83 17.74 -4.00 0.69
N VAL A 84 18.96 -4.31 1.13
CA VAL A 84 20.03 -4.75 0.23
C VAL A 84 19.66 -6.09 -0.40
N PHE A 85 19.19 -7.04 0.41
CA PHE A 85 18.80 -8.36 -0.09
C PHE A 85 17.54 -8.31 -0.94
N ALA A 86 16.57 -7.46 -0.61
CA ALA A 86 15.39 -7.23 -1.46
C ALA A 86 15.79 -6.72 -2.86
N ASN A 87 16.70 -5.75 -2.93
CA ASN A 87 17.25 -5.24 -4.19
C ASN A 87 18.02 -6.32 -4.96
N LEU A 88 18.88 -7.10 -4.28
CA LEU A 88 19.63 -8.19 -4.90
C LEU A 88 18.72 -9.28 -5.45
N ARG A 89 17.67 -9.66 -4.72
CA ARG A 89 16.67 -10.63 -5.17
C ARG A 89 15.93 -10.13 -6.41
N GLN A 90 15.54 -8.84 -6.46
CA GLN A 90 14.90 -8.25 -7.62
C GLN A 90 15.84 -8.21 -8.85
N LEU A 91 17.11 -7.87 -8.66
CA LEU A 91 18.11 -7.93 -9.75
C LEU A 91 18.34 -9.37 -10.23
N TYR A 92 18.41 -10.32 -9.31
CA TYR A 92 18.53 -11.75 -9.64
C TYR A 92 17.33 -12.25 -10.45
N LEU A 93 16.11 -11.85 -10.07
CA LEU A 93 14.89 -12.15 -10.83
C LEU A 93 15.03 -11.70 -12.28
N VAL A 94 15.42 -10.44 -12.53
CA VAL A 94 15.58 -9.93 -13.91
C VAL A 94 16.75 -10.60 -14.64
N LEU A 95 17.83 -10.95 -13.93
CA LEU A 95 18.92 -11.74 -14.51
C LEU A 95 18.40 -13.12 -14.98
N GLN A 96 17.58 -13.80 -14.18
CA GLN A 96 16.98 -15.08 -14.56
C GLN A 96 16.04 -14.93 -15.78
N LEU A 97 15.25 -13.85 -15.84
CA LEU A 97 14.44 -13.54 -17.03
C LEU A 97 15.31 -13.36 -18.28
N TYR A 98 16.46 -12.70 -18.14
CA TYR A 98 17.42 -12.52 -19.23
C TYR A 98 18.04 -13.86 -19.66
N LEU A 99 18.57 -14.65 -18.73
CA LEU A 99 19.20 -15.95 -19.02
C LEU A 99 18.22 -16.96 -19.64
N THR A 100 16.96 -16.92 -19.21
CA THR A 100 15.89 -17.78 -19.75
C THR A 100 15.25 -17.22 -21.03
N ARG A 101 15.73 -16.09 -21.55
CA ARG A 101 15.20 -15.38 -22.74
C ARG A 101 13.74 -14.96 -22.62
N LYS A 102 13.20 -14.84 -21.40
CA LYS A 102 11.83 -14.36 -21.16
C LYS A 102 11.72 -12.85 -21.20
N VAL A 103 12.81 -12.13 -20.90
CA VAL A 103 12.83 -10.67 -20.82
C VAL A 103 12.34 -9.96 -22.09
N GLY A 104 12.56 -10.52 -23.26
CA GLY A 104 12.13 -9.96 -24.56
C GLY A 104 10.74 -10.39 -25.00
N GLN A 105 9.98 -11.10 -24.16
CA GLN A 105 8.67 -11.65 -24.54
C GLN A 105 7.49 -10.74 -24.21
N HIS A 106 7.73 -9.58 -23.57
CA HIS A 106 6.71 -8.68 -23.05
C HIS A 106 6.76 -7.33 -23.77
N ASP A 107 5.59 -6.70 -23.87
CA ASP A 107 5.42 -5.34 -24.43
C ASP A 107 5.56 -4.28 -23.33
N LEU A 108 5.18 -4.64 -22.09
CA LEU A 108 5.16 -3.76 -20.93
C LEU A 108 5.58 -4.51 -19.66
N TYR A 109 6.47 -3.90 -18.88
CA TYR A 109 6.74 -4.27 -17.49
C TYR A 109 6.10 -3.24 -16.55
N ILE A 110 5.33 -3.73 -15.59
CA ILE A 110 4.81 -2.94 -14.46
C ILE A 110 5.56 -3.39 -13.22
N THR A 111 6.40 -2.51 -12.68
CA THR A 111 7.16 -2.78 -11.46
C THR A 111 6.57 -1.98 -10.31
N ASP A 112 6.59 -2.51 -9.12
CA ASP A 112 6.11 -1.81 -7.93
C ASP A 112 7.02 -2.01 -6.72
N GLN A 113 6.81 -1.22 -5.67
CA GLN A 113 7.61 -1.16 -4.44
C GLN A 113 9.09 -0.81 -4.65
N LEU A 114 9.83 -1.59 -5.46
CA LEU A 114 11.25 -1.40 -5.72
C LEU A 114 11.50 -1.09 -7.19
N SER A 115 12.23 -0.02 -7.46
CA SER A 115 12.59 0.41 -8.82
C SER A 115 13.95 -0.10 -9.30
N THR A 116 14.67 -0.84 -8.47
CA THR A 116 16.07 -1.25 -8.69
C THR A 116 16.32 -2.00 -10.00
N CYS A 117 15.36 -2.84 -10.43
CA CYS A 117 15.49 -3.60 -11.67
C CYS A 117 15.23 -2.79 -12.95
N MET A 118 14.63 -1.60 -12.84
CA MET A 118 14.16 -0.85 -14.01
C MET A 118 15.26 -0.45 -15.00
N PRO A 119 16.43 0.08 -14.57
CA PRO A 119 17.52 0.35 -15.50
C PRO A 119 17.99 -0.89 -16.24
N PHE A 120 18.02 -2.04 -15.55
CA PHE A 120 18.42 -3.30 -16.17
C PHE A 120 17.36 -3.79 -17.18
N LEU A 121 16.08 -3.78 -16.82
CA LEU A 121 14.98 -4.06 -17.77
C LEU A 121 15.02 -3.13 -18.98
N HIS A 122 15.33 -1.86 -18.76
CA HIS A 122 15.43 -0.87 -19.84
C HIS A 122 16.52 -1.24 -20.87
N ILE A 123 17.62 -1.82 -20.42
CA ILE A 123 18.76 -2.18 -21.29
C ILE A 123 18.52 -3.50 -22.01
N VAL A 124 18.00 -4.50 -21.30
CA VAL A 124 17.91 -5.88 -21.83
C VAL A 124 16.61 -6.18 -22.55
N SER A 125 15.64 -5.26 -22.53
CA SER A 125 14.35 -5.43 -23.22
C SER A 125 13.98 -4.18 -24.03
N SER A 126 13.12 -4.35 -25.04
CA SER A 126 12.48 -3.27 -25.78
C SER A 126 11.14 -2.85 -25.20
N ALA A 127 10.66 -3.53 -24.17
CA ALA A 127 9.38 -3.28 -23.52
C ALA A 127 9.33 -1.89 -22.88
N LYS A 128 8.13 -1.35 -22.77
CA LYS A 128 7.86 -0.14 -21.97
C LYS A 128 7.93 -0.47 -20.47
N LEU A 129 8.27 0.53 -19.67
CA LEU A 129 8.41 0.39 -18.23
C LEU A 129 7.46 1.34 -17.50
N MET A 130 6.57 0.77 -16.68
CA MET A 130 5.70 1.52 -15.79
C MET A 130 6.09 1.22 -14.34
N PHE A 131 6.21 2.25 -13.51
CA PHE A 131 6.45 2.09 -12.08
C PHE A 131 5.22 2.50 -11.27
N TYR A 132 4.70 1.58 -10.45
CA TYR A 132 3.64 1.87 -9.49
C TYR A 132 4.23 2.21 -8.13
N CYS A 133 4.25 3.48 -7.79
CA CYS A 133 4.77 3.98 -6.52
C CYS A 133 3.67 3.97 -5.46
N HIS A 134 3.65 2.95 -4.60
CA HIS A 134 2.74 2.89 -3.46
C HIS A 134 3.01 4.01 -2.46
N PHE A 135 4.29 4.24 -2.18
CA PHE A 135 4.81 5.33 -1.36
C PHE A 135 6.35 5.36 -1.50
N PRO A 136 7.01 6.53 -1.41
CA PRO A 136 8.47 6.60 -1.47
C PRO A 136 9.15 5.76 -0.39
N ASP A 137 9.98 4.77 -0.77
CA ASP A 137 10.65 3.85 0.18
C ASP A 137 11.54 4.60 1.17
N GLN A 138 12.20 5.66 0.69
CA GLN A 138 13.03 6.51 1.53
C GLN A 138 12.30 7.12 2.73
N LEU A 139 10.97 7.26 2.70
CA LEU A 139 10.16 7.79 3.80
C LEU A 139 9.66 6.70 4.76
N LEU A 140 9.67 5.44 4.35
CA LEU A 140 9.28 4.32 5.21
C LEU A 140 10.36 3.97 6.23
N ALA A 141 11.62 4.33 5.96
CA ALA A 141 12.75 4.05 6.83
C ALA A 141 12.83 5.01 8.02
N GLN A 142 12.93 4.47 9.22
CA GLN A 142 13.13 5.26 10.44
C GLN A 142 14.54 5.88 10.48
N ARG A 143 14.64 7.21 10.43
CA ARG A 143 15.90 7.99 10.41
C ARG A 143 16.21 8.59 11.80
N THR A 144 16.32 7.75 12.82
CA THR A 144 16.46 8.16 14.21
C THR A 144 17.85 8.73 14.58
N SER A 145 18.88 8.53 13.74
CA SER A 145 20.23 9.04 14.01
C SER A 145 20.90 9.60 12.75
N LEU A 146 21.92 10.48 12.92
CA LEU A 146 22.73 11.01 11.81
C LEU A 146 23.41 9.90 11.02
N ILE A 147 23.90 8.86 11.70
CA ILE A 147 24.54 7.70 11.04
C ILE A 147 23.54 6.99 10.13
N LYS A 148 22.30 6.78 10.59
CA LYS A 148 21.23 6.18 9.78
C LYS A 148 20.87 7.06 8.58
N LYS A 149 20.85 8.39 8.75
CA LYS A 149 20.61 9.34 7.64
C LYS A 149 21.70 9.23 6.58
N LEU A 150 22.97 9.25 6.97
CA LEU A 150 24.11 9.12 6.05
C LEU A 150 24.13 7.74 5.37
N TYR A 151 23.84 6.68 6.12
CA TYR A 151 23.75 5.32 5.55
C TYR A 151 22.64 5.23 4.48
N ARG A 152 21.51 5.88 4.67
CA ARG A 152 20.38 5.84 3.74
C ARG A 152 20.54 6.73 2.51
N LEU A 153 21.34 7.77 2.58
CA LEU A 153 21.51 8.72 1.47
C LEU A 153 21.84 8.08 0.12
N PRO A 154 22.80 7.12 0.02
CA PRO A 154 23.04 6.42 -1.24
C PRO A 154 21.84 5.66 -1.77
N PHE A 155 21.04 5.03 -0.90
CA PHE A 155 19.84 4.30 -1.30
C PHE A 155 18.73 5.25 -1.76
N ASP A 156 18.57 6.40 -1.12
CA ASP A 156 17.58 7.42 -1.51
C ASP A 156 17.90 8.01 -2.90
N LEU A 157 19.17 8.28 -3.18
CA LEU A 157 19.61 8.70 -4.50
C LEU A 157 19.48 7.58 -5.54
N PHE A 158 19.74 6.34 -5.14
CA PHE A 158 19.61 5.18 -6.00
C PHE A 158 18.16 4.90 -6.36
N GLU A 159 17.20 5.09 -5.43
CA GLU A 159 15.77 4.99 -5.70
C GLU A 159 15.33 5.99 -6.78
N GLN A 160 15.72 7.27 -6.65
CA GLN A 160 15.42 8.29 -7.67
C GLN A 160 16.05 7.93 -9.02
N PHE A 161 17.32 7.54 -9.00
CA PHE A 161 18.05 7.16 -10.20
C PHE A 161 17.39 5.99 -10.93
N THR A 162 17.04 4.91 -10.22
CA THR A 162 16.44 3.72 -10.84
C THR A 162 15.02 3.98 -11.31
N MET A 163 14.24 4.78 -10.58
CA MET A 163 12.89 5.15 -10.96
C MET A 163 12.85 6.02 -12.22
N SER A 164 13.87 6.83 -12.48
CA SER A 164 13.93 7.67 -13.68
C SER A 164 14.07 6.88 -14.99
N ALA A 165 14.30 5.54 -14.92
CA ALA A 165 14.23 4.65 -16.07
C ALA A 165 12.78 4.31 -16.49
N ALA A 166 11.78 4.69 -15.71
CA ALA A 166 10.37 4.47 -16.07
C ALA A 166 9.92 5.35 -17.23
N ASP A 167 9.20 4.77 -18.19
CA ASP A 167 8.48 5.53 -19.22
C ASP A 167 7.23 6.23 -18.63
N CYS A 168 6.68 5.66 -17.55
CA CYS A 168 5.54 6.19 -16.82
C CYS A 168 5.65 5.84 -15.33
N VAL A 169 5.36 6.80 -14.46
CA VAL A 169 5.18 6.59 -13.02
C VAL A 169 3.72 6.84 -12.68
N VAL A 170 3.14 5.95 -11.89
CA VAL A 170 1.78 6.09 -11.35
C VAL A 170 1.82 5.93 -9.83
N VAL A 171 0.86 6.56 -9.14
CA VAL A 171 0.78 6.56 -7.66
C VAL A 171 -0.62 6.17 -7.22
N ASN A 172 -0.76 5.74 -5.96
CA ASN A 172 -2.03 5.23 -5.42
C ASN A 172 -3.03 6.32 -4.97
N SER A 173 -2.62 7.60 -4.93
CA SER A 173 -3.48 8.70 -4.46
C SER A 173 -2.89 10.07 -4.80
N HIS A 174 -3.70 11.12 -4.82
CA HIS A 174 -3.22 12.51 -4.92
C HIS A 174 -2.36 12.89 -3.71
N PHE A 175 -2.66 12.35 -2.54
CA PHE A 175 -1.80 12.52 -1.38
C PHE A 175 -0.39 11.97 -1.65
N THR A 176 -0.28 10.72 -2.12
CA THR A 176 1.02 10.13 -2.49
C THR A 176 1.68 10.90 -3.63
N LYS A 177 0.91 11.40 -4.61
CA LYS A 177 1.43 12.29 -5.66
C LYS A 177 2.10 13.53 -5.07
N SER A 178 1.47 14.17 -4.09
CA SER A 178 2.03 15.35 -3.42
C SER A 178 3.32 15.03 -2.64
N ILE A 179 3.38 13.85 -2.02
CA ILE A 179 4.57 13.36 -1.33
C ILE A 179 5.68 13.00 -2.32
N TYR A 180 5.32 12.35 -3.44
CA TYR A 180 6.25 12.03 -4.54
C TYR A 180 7.00 13.28 -5.01
N HIS A 181 6.30 14.37 -5.32
CA HIS A 181 6.94 15.63 -5.75
C HIS A 181 7.86 16.25 -4.71
N LYS A 182 7.49 16.18 -3.43
CA LYS A 182 8.34 16.69 -2.35
C LYS A 182 9.60 15.85 -2.15
N THR A 183 9.49 14.55 -2.43
CA THR A 183 10.53 13.57 -2.16
C THR A 183 11.51 13.42 -3.33
N PHE A 184 10.98 13.33 -4.55
CA PHE A 184 11.76 13.06 -5.76
C PHE A 184 11.97 14.34 -6.59
N GLN A 185 12.69 15.30 -6.02
CA GLN A 185 12.89 16.62 -6.63
C GLN A 185 13.70 16.59 -7.93
N LEU A 186 14.46 15.53 -8.18
CA LEU A 186 15.23 15.35 -9.40
C LEU A 186 14.40 14.75 -10.54
N LEU A 187 13.22 14.20 -10.24
CA LEU A 187 12.30 13.64 -11.24
C LEU A 187 11.29 14.71 -11.63
N LYS A 188 11.28 15.08 -12.92
CA LYS A 188 10.36 16.11 -13.47
C LYS A 188 9.02 15.55 -13.98
N GLY A 189 8.86 14.24 -14.00
CA GLY A 189 7.64 13.59 -14.47
C GLY A 189 6.47 13.82 -13.50
N GLU A 190 5.27 14.08 -14.07
CA GLU A 190 4.02 14.14 -13.32
C GLU A 190 3.42 12.72 -13.24
N PRO A 191 3.40 12.07 -12.05
CA PRO A 191 2.76 10.78 -11.91
C PRO A 191 1.24 10.91 -12.06
N ASP A 192 0.65 9.98 -12.79
CA ASP A 192 -0.80 9.84 -12.84
C ASP A 192 -1.30 9.04 -11.62
N VAL A 193 -2.56 9.25 -11.21
CA VAL A 193 -3.14 8.54 -10.07
C VAL A 193 -3.93 7.32 -10.57
N ILE A 194 -3.64 6.16 -10.01
CA ILE A 194 -4.43 4.94 -10.16
C ILE A 194 -4.79 4.46 -8.75
N TYR A 195 -6.03 4.65 -8.37
CA TYR A 195 -6.52 4.24 -7.05
C TYR A 195 -6.53 2.71 -6.90
N PRO A 196 -6.10 2.18 -5.74
CA PRO A 196 -6.38 0.81 -5.38
C PRO A 196 -7.89 0.55 -5.36
N CYS A 197 -8.30 -0.65 -5.70
CA CYS A 197 -9.70 -1.03 -5.65
C CYS A 197 -10.08 -1.73 -4.35
N VAL A 198 -11.38 -1.76 -4.08
CA VAL A 198 -12.01 -2.60 -3.09
C VAL A 198 -12.81 -3.68 -3.80
N ASP A 199 -12.72 -4.91 -3.32
CA ASP A 199 -13.54 -6.00 -3.81
C ASP A 199 -15.01 -5.77 -3.42
N LEU A 200 -15.88 -5.64 -4.41
CA LEU A 200 -17.32 -5.43 -4.22
C LEU A 200 -18.07 -6.72 -3.86
N SER A 201 -17.46 -7.88 -4.02
CA SER A 201 -18.06 -9.14 -3.61
C SER A 201 -18.15 -9.23 -2.08
N PHE A 202 -19.25 -9.77 -1.58
CA PHE A 202 -19.42 -10.02 -0.16
C PHE A 202 -18.89 -11.41 0.18
N GLN A 203 -17.96 -11.45 1.11
CA GLN A 203 -17.43 -12.72 1.59
C GLN A 203 -18.49 -13.46 2.42
N PRO A 204 -18.60 -14.79 2.32
CA PRO A 204 -19.51 -15.55 3.12
C PRO A 204 -19.17 -15.44 4.61
N ILE A 205 -20.18 -15.13 5.42
CA ILE A 205 -20.04 -14.98 6.87
C ILE A 205 -20.15 -16.35 7.53
N GLU A 206 -19.09 -16.78 8.21
CA GLU A 206 -19.04 -18.03 8.93
C GLU A 206 -20.02 -18.05 10.13
N SER A 207 -20.61 -19.23 10.44
CA SER A 207 -21.54 -19.35 11.57
C SER A 207 -20.89 -19.03 12.91
N ILE A 208 -19.65 -19.44 13.10
CA ILE A 208 -18.90 -19.14 14.34
C ILE A 208 -18.72 -17.64 14.57
N ASP A 209 -18.58 -16.83 13.52
CA ASP A 209 -18.47 -15.38 13.63
C ASP A 209 -19.80 -14.71 13.97
N LYS A 210 -20.92 -15.29 13.47
CA LYS A 210 -22.28 -14.84 13.85
C LYS A 210 -22.53 -15.13 15.33
N GLU A 211 -22.19 -16.31 15.81
CA GLU A 211 -22.29 -16.69 17.21
C GLU A 211 -21.38 -15.83 18.10
N PHE A 212 -20.17 -15.56 17.64
CA PHE A 212 -19.23 -14.67 18.32
C PHE A 212 -19.83 -13.27 18.50
N LEU A 213 -20.32 -12.66 17.44
CA LEU A 213 -20.91 -11.32 17.52
C LEU A 213 -22.16 -11.31 18.39
N ALA A 214 -22.99 -12.35 18.36
CA ALA A 214 -24.15 -12.50 19.22
C ALA A 214 -23.76 -12.64 20.71
N GLY A 215 -22.57 -13.19 20.99
CA GLY A 215 -22.01 -13.22 22.35
C GLY A 215 -21.40 -11.88 22.81
N LEU A 216 -21.03 -11.00 21.88
CA LEU A 216 -20.50 -9.66 22.18
C LEU A 216 -21.61 -8.63 22.45
N LEU A 217 -22.74 -8.78 21.80
CA LEU A 217 -23.82 -7.78 21.74
C LEU A 217 -25.16 -8.44 22.04
N ASN A 218 -25.98 -7.78 22.84
CA ASN A 218 -27.40 -8.15 22.93
C ASN A 218 -28.20 -7.53 21.75
N SER A 219 -29.47 -7.93 21.61
CA SER A 219 -30.33 -7.53 20.47
C SER A 219 -30.58 -6.02 20.33
N HIS A 220 -30.38 -5.26 21.39
CA HIS A 220 -30.60 -3.81 21.43
C HIS A 220 -29.32 -2.99 21.33
N GLN A 221 -28.15 -3.63 21.42
CA GLN A 221 -26.87 -2.94 21.40
C GLN A 221 -26.45 -2.62 19.96
N ARG A 222 -25.96 -1.40 19.78
CA ARG A 222 -25.29 -0.91 18.57
C ARG A 222 -23.82 -0.62 18.88
N PHE A 223 -23.00 -0.49 17.84
CA PHE A 223 -21.60 -0.20 18.06
C PHE A 223 -20.98 0.69 16.98
N TYR A 224 -20.01 1.46 17.43
CA TYR A 224 -19.04 2.20 16.63
C TYR A 224 -17.81 1.30 16.43
N LEU A 225 -17.15 1.42 15.29
CA LEU A 225 -16.05 0.52 14.94
C LEU A 225 -14.80 1.30 14.56
N SER A 226 -13.66 0.91 15.12
CA SER A 226 -12.33 1.34 14.66
C SER A 226 -11.53 0.12 14.23
N ILE A 227 -11.06 0.08 12.97
CA ILE A 227 -10.24 -1.02 12.44
C ILE A 227 -8.88 -0.49 12.08
N ASN A 228 -7.87 -0.82 12.91
CA ASN A 228 -6.49 -0.40 12.74
C ASN A 228 -5.55 -1.38 13.42
N ARG A 229 -4.35 -1.63 12.83
CA ARG A 229 -3.30 -2.36 13.57
C ARG A 229 -2.97 -1.64 14.87
N TYR A 230 -2.67 -2.38 15.93
CA TYR A 230 -2.29 -1.82 17.23
C TYR A 230 -0.91 -1.17 17.16
N GLU A 231 -0.82 -0.05 16.45
CA GLU A 231 0.39 0.75 16.24
C GLU A 231 0.09 2.21 16.59
N ARG A 232 1.01 2.90 17.29
CA ARG A 232 0.83 4.29 17.75
C ARG A 232 0.53 5.25 16.60
N LYS A 233 1.14 5.02 15.43
CA LYS A 233 0.89 5.84 14.23
C LYS A 233 -0.56 5.79 13.73
N LYS A 234 -1.36 4.79 14.15
CA LYS A 234 -2.79 4.67 13.80
C LYS A 234 -3.70 5.50 14.69
N ASN A 235 -3.16 6.13 15.76
CA ASN A 235 -3.87 7.06 16.63
C ASN A 235 -5.22 6.56 17.15
N ILE A 236 -5.28 5.29 17.55
CA ILE A 236 -6.51 4.64 18.04
C ILE A 236 -7.08 5.36 19.28
N LEU A 237 -6.21 5.99 20.07
CA LEU A 237 -6.60 6.79 21.24
C LEU A 237 -7.65 7.86 20.89
N LEU A 238 -7.56 8.48 19.71
CA LEU A 238 -8.55 9.46 19.25
C LEU A 238 -9.96 8.88 19.23
N ALA A 239 -10.15 7.62 18.81
CA ALA A 239 -11.46 6.98 18.83
C ALA A 239 -12.00 6.79 20.25
N LEU A 240 -11.13 6.36 21.20
CA LEU A 240 -11.50 6.20 22.61
C LEU A 240 -11.92 7.52 23.25
N GLU A 241 -11.08 8.56 23.09
CA GLU A 241 -11.34 9.88 23.68
C GLU A 241 -12.58 10.54 23.07
N SER A 242 -12.80 10.39 21.78
CA SER A 242 -13.98 10.93 21.09
C SER A 242 -15.26 10.24 21.53
N TYR A 243 -15.21 8.91 21.64
CA TYR A 243 -16.34 8.13 22.15
C TYR A 243 -16.65 8.49 23.60
N ALA A 244 -15.64 8.62 24.47
CA ALA A 244 -15.80 9.03 25.85
C ALA A 244 -16.43 10.43 26.02
N LEU A 245 -16.15 11.36 25.10
CA LEU A 245 -16.68 12.72 25.10
C LEU A 245 -18.07 12.84 24.47
N SER A 246 -18.51 11.82 23.74
CA SER A 246 -19.84 11.80 23.14
C SER A 246 -20.90 11.25 24.09
N SER A 247 -22.18 11.56 23.85
CA SER A 247 -23.29 10.99 24.62
C SER A 247 -23.44 9.48 24.47
N GLU A 248 -22.72 8.86 23.54
CA GLU A 248 -22.72 7.42 23.33
C GLU A 248 -22.04 6.65 24.47
N SER A 249 -21.07 7.25 25.15
CA SER A 249 -20.42 6.63 26.31
C SER A 249 -21.38 6.38 27.47
N ASP A 250 -22.41 7.21 27.62
CA ASP A 250 -23.43 7.08 28.67
C ASP A 250 -24.59 6.16 28.28
N ASP A 251 -24.82 5.93 26.96
CA ASP A 251 -25.88 5.08 26.50
C ASP A 251 -25.55 3.58 26.69
N VAL A 252 -26.31 2.89 27.53
CA VAL A 252 -26.13 1.47 27.86
C VAL A 252 -26.18 0.55 26.64
N ASN A 253 -26.82 0.98 25.56
CA ASN A 253 -26.97 0.23 24.32
C ASN A 253 -25.86 0.57 23.30
N SER A 254 -24.93 1.44 23.63
CA SER A 254 -23.81 1.81 22.75
C SER A 254 -22.50 1.20 23.21
N LYS A 255 -21.71 0.74 22.25
CA LYS A 255 -20.35 0.22 22.44
C LYS A 255 -19.39 0.77 21.42
N LEU A 256 -18.10 0.78 21.78
CA LEU A 256 -17.00 0.97 20.84
C LEU A 256 -16.25 -0.35 20.68
N ILE A 257 -16.15 -0.84 19.45
CA ILE A 257 -15.30 -1.99 19.11
C ILE A 257 -14.05 -1.45 18.42
N VAL A 258 -12.88 -1.76 19.01
CA VAL A 258 -11.56 -1.48 18.44
C VAL A 258 -10.99 -2.80 17.96
N SER A 259 -10.74 -2.92 16.67
CA SER A 259 -10.28 -4.17 16.07
C SER A 259 -9.06 -3.95 15.18
N GLY A 260 -8.19 -4.97 15.08
CA GLY A 260 -7.08 -4.91 14.14
C GLY A 260 -6.00 -5.96 14.34
N GLY A 261 -4.99 -5.88 13.48
CA GLY A 261 -3.84 -6.77 13.53
C GLY A 261 -3.02 -6.56 14.81
N TYR A 262 -2.67 -7.68 15.43
CA TYR A 262 -1.88 -7.76 16.67
C TYR A 262 -0.95 -8.97 16.60
N ASP A 263 0.31 -8.77 16.93
CA ASP A 263 1.31 -9.82 17.03
C ASP A 263 2.06 -9.67 18.38
N GLU A 264 1.98 -10.68 19.22
CA GLU A 264 2.64 -10.70 20.54
C GLU A 264 4.17 -10.59 20.45
N ARG A 265 4.76 -10.95 19.30
CA ARG A 265 6.20 -10.85 19.07
C ARG A 265 6.64 -9.43 18.73
N VAL A 266 5.70 -8.54 18.44
CA VAL A 266 5.94 -7.12 18.12
C VAL A 266 5.67 -6.30 19.37
N ALA A 267 6.72 -5.86 20.04
CA ALA A 267 6.62 -5.10 21.30
C ALA A 267 5.72 -3.86 21.17
N GLU A 268 5.77 -3.14 20.04
CA GLU A 268 4.89 -1.99 19.80
C GLU A 268 3.40 -2.35 19.87
N ASN A 269 3.00 -3.54 19.37
CA ASN A 269 1.59 -3.96 19.40
C ASN A 269 1.15 -4.24 20.85
N VAL A 270 2.02 -4.91 21.63
CA VAL A 270 1.76 -5.25 23.04
C VAL A 270 1.65 -3.98 23.87
N ASP A 271 2.67 -3.13 23.80
CA ASP A 271 2.75 -1.89 24.57
C ASP A 271 1.58 -0.96 24.22
N HIS A 272 1.26 -0.81 22.93
CA HIS A 272 0.19 0.09 22.51
C HIS A 272 -1.20 -0.41 22.92
N LEU A 273 -1.45 -1.72 22.89
CA LEU A 273 -2.71 -2.28 23.42
C LEU A 273 -2.85 -1.98 24.91
N GLN A 274 -1.78 -2.16 25.68
CA GLN A 274 -1.79 -1.82 27.11
C GLN A 274 -2.03 -0.32 27.34
N GLU A 275 -1.38 0.56 26.59
CA GLU A 275 -1.62 2.02 26.66
C GLU A 275 -3.08 2.38 26.39
N LEU A 276 -3.73 1.70 25.44
CA LEU A 276 -5.15 1.93 25.11
C LEU A 276 -6.07 1.43 26.24
N GLN A 277 -5.75 0.31 26.89
CA GLN A 277 -6.48 -0.18 28.07
C GLN A 277 -6.37 0.81 29.24
N GLU A 278 -5.15 1.27 29.55
CA GLU A 278 -4.92 2.28 30.58
C GLU A 278 -5.64 3.62 30.27
N ALA A 279 -5.72 3.98 28.98
CA ALA A 279 -6.47 5.17 28.55
C ALA A 279 -7.98 4.98 28.75
N ALA A 280 -8.54 3.80 28.44
CA ALA A 280 -9.93 3.47 28.69
C ALA A 280 -10.28 3.56 30.20
N ASP A 281 -9.40 3.06 31.08
CA ASP A 281 -9.54 3.19 32.54
C ASP A 281 -9.56 4.66 33.00
N LYS A 282 -8.62 5.47 32.49
CA LYS A 282 -8.56 6.91 32.80
C LYS A 282 -9.81 7.66 32.33
N LEU A 283 -10.40 7.23 31.21
CA LEU A 283 -11.65 7.75 30.67
C LEU A 283 -12.89 7.15 31.33
N LYS A 284 -12.72 6.26 32.31
CA LYS A 284 -13.79 5.55 33.03
C LYS A 284 -14.70 4.71 32.10
N LEU A 285 -14.13 4.20 31.02
CA LEU A 285 -14.80 3.29 30.10
C LEU A 285 -14.50 1.85 30.51
N SER A 286 -15.51 1.10 30.91
CA SER A 286 -15.35 -0.34 31.16
C SER A 286 -14.92 -1.02 29.87
N HIS A 287 -13.89 -1.86 29.92
CA HIS A 287 -13.35 -2.48 28.71
C HIS A 287 -13.06 -3.98 28.90
N THR A 288 -12.97 -4.69 27.79
CA THR A 288 -12.57 -6.10 27.73
C THR A 288 -11.73 -6.30 26.47
N THR A 289 -10.67 -7.12 26.60
CA THR A 289 -9.85 -7.53 25.46
C THR A 289 -10.14 -8.99 25.13
N ILE A 290 -10.33 -9.29 23.85
CA ILE A 290 -10.56 -10.63 23.33
C ILE A 290 -9.52 -10.93 22.27
N PHE A 291 -8.70 -11.94 22.52
CA PHE A 291 -7.77 -12.50 21.55
C PHE A 291 -8.56 -13.46 20.64
N TYR A 292 -9.02 -12.92 19.50
CA TYR A 292 -9.90 -13.66 18.60
C TYR A 292 -9.31 -14.99 18.07
N PRO A 293 -7.98 -15.12 17.78
CA PRO A 293 -7.39 -16.40 17.42
C PRO A 293 -7.54 -17.48 18.51
N GLU A 294 -7.52 -17.10 19.80
CA GLU A 294 -7.76 -18.03 20.90
C GLU A 294 -9.23 -18.45 20.99
N PHE A 295 -10.14 -17.51 20.77
CA PHE A 295 -11.56 -17.83 20.64
C PHE A 295 -11.81 -18.85 19.53
N ARG A 296 -11.21 -18.65 18.36
CA ARG A 296 -11.33 -19.60 17.23
C ARG A 296 -10.86 -21.01 17.55
N LYS A 297 -9.88 -21.16 18.45
CA LYS A 297 -9.38 -22.47 18.90
C LYS A 297 -10.28 -23.10 19.96
N ASN A 298 -10.79 -22.28 20.89
CA ASN A 298 -11.45 -22.78 22.11
C ASN A 298 -12.99 -22.80 22.02
N GLY A 299 -13.58 -22.07 21.08
CA GLY A 299 -15.01 -22.08 20.76
C GLY A 299 -15.93 -21.43 21.82
N SER A 300 -15.41 -20.75 22.83
CA SER A 300 -16.25 -20.15 23.86
C SER A 300 -15.79 -18.76 24.28
N LEU A 301 -16.75 -17.84 24.43
CA LEU A 301 -16.57 -16.54 25.05
C LEU A 301 -16.82 -16.69 26.58
N ASN A 302 -15.84 -17.17 27.31
CA ASN A 302 -15.94 -17.41 28.76
C ASN A 302 -15.79 -16.12 29.60
N ASN A 303 -16.18 -14.96 29.09
CA ASN A 303 -16.07 -13.71 29.82
C ASN A 303 -17.42 -13.01 29.97
N PRO A 304 -18.11 -13.16 31.14
CA PRO A 304 -19.39 -12.51 31.39
C PRO A 304 -19.31 -10.98 31.42
N GLN A 305 -18.11 -10.39 31.53
CA GLN A 305 -17.92 -8.94 31.54
C GLN A 305 -18.09 -8.32 30.13
N VAL A 306 -17.98 -9.11 29.08
CA VAL A 306 -18.05 -8.64 27.67
C VAL A 306 -19.35 -7.85 27.40
N LEU A 307 -20.49 -8.37 27.85
CA LEU A 307 -21.78 -7.73 27.64
C LEU A 307 -21.91 -6.38 28.37
N ASN A 308 -21.18 -6.20 29.47
CA ASN A 308 -21.19 -4.98 30.30
C ASN A 308 -20.08 -3.99 29.90
N SER A 309 -19.12 -4.40 29.07
CA SER A 309 -18.04 -3.52 28.63
C SER A 309 -18.50 -2.50 27.60
N LYS A 310 -18.08 -1.25 27.79
CA LYS A 310 -18.28 -0.14 26.83
C LYS A 310 -17.34 -0.22 25.64
N VAL A 311 -16.10 -0.66 25.87
CA VAL A 311 -15.07 -0.83 24.86
C VAL A 311 -14.67 -2.29 24.75
N ILE A 312 -14.62 -2.80 23.53
CA ILE A 312 -14.14 -4.16 23.26
C ILE A 312 -12.92 -4.07 22.34
N PHE A 313 -11.77 -4.50 22.82
CA PHE A 313 -10.56 -4.65 22.02
C PHE A 313 -10.54 -6.06 21.40
N LEU A 314 -10.54 -6.14 20.07
CA LEU A 314 -10.46 -7.39 19.32
C LEU A 314 -9.15 -7.48 18.55
N THR A 315 -8.41 -8.56 18.76
CA THR A 315 -7.12 -8.76 18.08
C THR A 315 -7.25 -9.74 16.93
N SER A 316 -6.61 -9.43 15.79
CA SER A 316 -6.36 -10.35 14.67
C SER A 316 -7.60 -11.14 14.21
N ILE A 317 -8.70 -10.43 13.96
CA ILE A 317 -9.98 -11.01 13.51
C ILE A 317 -9.87 -11.64 12.11
N SER A 318 -10.75 -12.60 11.81
CA SER A 318 -10.91 -13.18 10.48
C SER A 318 -11.48 -12.19 9.48
N SER A 319 -11.28 -12.45 8.18
CA SER A 319 -11.94 -11.66 7.13
C SER A 319 -13.46 -11.75 7.22
N SER A 320 -14.01 -12.92 7.56
CA SER A 320 -15.44 -13.14 7.78
C SER A 320 -15.99 -12.29 8.94
N LEU A 321 -15.30 -12.25 10.09
CA LEU A 321 -15.72 -11.40 11.21
C LEU A 321 -15.58 -9.92 10.88
N LYS A 322 -14.51 -9.52 10.16
CA LYS A 322 -14.34 -8.14 9.69
C LYS A 322 -15.53 -7.70 8.82
N GLU A 323 -15.92 -8.54 7.86
CA GLU A 323 -17.07 -8.30 6.97
C GLU A 323 -18.36 -8.17 7.78
N LEU A 324 -18.57 -9.04 8.77
CA LEU A 324 -19.73 -8.97 9.67
C LEU A 324 -19.76 -7.69 10.50
N LEU A 325 -18.63 -7.29 11.10
CA LEU A 325 -18.52 -6.05 11.87
C LEU A 325 -18.82 -4.82 11.00
N LEU A 326 -18.21 -4.74 9.81
CA LEU A 326 -18.45 -3.65 8.87
C LEU A 326 -19.93 -3.56 8.45
N SER A 327 -20.60 -4.70 8.26
CA SER A 327 -22.00 -4.73 7.86
C SER A 327 -22.97 -4.27 8.98
N ARG A 328 -22.57 -4.42 10.25
CA ARG A 328 -23.46 -4.21 11.42
C ARG A 328 -23.15 -2.95 12.22
N MET A 329 -21.97 -2.34 12.06
CA MET A 329 -21.61 -1.10 12.76
C MET A 329 -22.55 0.06 12.40
N GLU A 330 -22.61 1.07 13.27
CA GLU A 330 -23.30 2.33 12.99
C GLU A 330 -22.42 3.31 12.21
N LEU A 331 -21.18 3.53 12.68
CA LEU A 331 -20.23 4.49 12.14
C LEU A 331 -18.81 3.93 12.25
N LEU A 332 -18.01 4.06 11.18
CA LEU A 332 -16.58 3.79 11.24
C LEU A 332 -15.84 5.00 11.80
N LEU A 333 -14.98 4.80 12.80
CA LEU A 333 -14.04 5.79 13.33
C LEU A 333 -12.63 5.50 12.77
N TYR A 334 -12.25 6.19 11.69
CA TYR A 334 -10.99 5.96 10.99
C TYR A 334 -9.94 7.02 11.35
N THR A 335 -9.10 6.70 12.32
CA THR A 335 -8.21 7.63 13.04
C THR A 335 -6.83 7.86 12.44
N PRO A 336 -6.28 7.05 11.48
CA PRO A 336 -4.92 7.25 10.99
C PRO A 336 -4.74 8.58 10.28
N SER A 337 -3.75 9.37 10.73
CA SER A 337 -3.32 10.58 10.04
C SER A 337 -2.26 10.22 9.00
N PHE A 338 -2.23 10.97 7.88
CA PHE A 338 -1.26 10.78 6.79
C PHE A 338 -1.25 9.36 6.18
N GLU A 339 -2.40 8.70 6.21
CA GLU A 339 -2.56 7.41 5.51
C GLU A 339 -2.41 7.62 4.00
N HIS A 340 -1.70 6.71 3.32
CA HIS A 340 -1.39 6.87 1.89
C HIS A 340 -2.63 6.81 1.02
N PHE A 341 -3.59 5.96 1.37
CA PHE A 341 -4.87 5.82 0.68
C PHE A 341 -6.02 5.56 1.67
N GLY A 342 -5.94 4.48 2.45
CA GLY A 342 -6.97 4.11 3.43
C GLY A 342 -8.12 3.33 2.81
N ILE A 343 -7.96 2.00 2.70
CA ILE A 343 -8.97 1.13 2.10
C ILE A 343 -10.16 0.88 3.04
N VAL A 344 -9.96 0.90 4.36
CA VAL A 344 -11.03 0.59 5.35
C VAL A 344 -12.25 1.51 5.25
N PRO A 345 -12.12 2.83 5.01
CA PRO A 345 -13.26 3.69 4.67
C PRO A 345 -14.08 3.19 3.49
N LEU A 346 -13.44 2.71 2.44
CA LEU A 346 -14.13 2.18 1.25
C LEU A 346 -14.84 0.85 1.54
N GLU A 347 -14.22 0.00 2.37
CA GLU A 347 -14.86 -1.23 2.85
C GLU A 347 -16.12 -0.93 3.68
N ALA A 348 -16.10 0.11 4.50
CA ALA A 348 -17.29 0.59 5.21
C ALA A 348 -18.38 1.08 4.25
N MET A 349 -18.01 1.88 3.24
CA MET A 349 -18.92 2.40 2.22
C MET A 349 -19.53 1.29 1.36
N LYS A 350 -18.77 0.23 1.05
CA LYS A 350 -19.26 -1.00 0.41
C LYS A 350 -20.46 -1.60 1.17
N HIS A 351 -20.41 -1.56 2.50
CA HIS A 351 -21.52 -1.98 3.37
C HIS A 351 -22.57 -0.90 3.58
N GLY A 352 -22.45 0.24 2.91
CA GLY A 352 -23.39 1.36 3.05
C GLY A 352 -23.30 2.08 4.38
N LYS A 353 -22.13 2.00 5.04
CA LYS A 353 -21.90 2.60 6.36
C LYS A 353 -21.16 3.92 6.25
N PRO A 354 -21.55 4.95 7.03
CA PRO A 354 -20.85 6.22 7.06
C PRO A 354 -19.49 6.11 7.77
N VAL A 355 -18.63 7.07 7.48
CA VAL A 355 -17.26 7.13 7.98
C VAL A 355 -17.00 8.48 8.65
N LEU A 356 -16.41 8.47 9.84
CA LEU A 356 -15.74 9.63 10.42
C LEU A 356 -14.24 9.38 10.32
N ALA A 357 -13.55 10.22 9.56
CA ALA A 357 -12.11 10.07 9.29
C ALA A 357 -11.36 11.36 9.55
N VAL A 358 -10.03 11.22 9.72
CA VAL A 358 -9.13 12.37 9.83
C VAL A 358 -9.06 13.10 8.49
N ASN A 359 -9.09 14.44 8.53
CA ASN A 359 -9.03 15.30 7.35
C ASN A 359 -7.61 15.48 6.79
N THR A 360 -6.83 14.39 6.71
CA THR A 360 -5.47 14.36 6.15
C THR A 360 -5.21 13.06 5.42
N GLY A 361 -4.34 13.10 4.41
CA GLY A 361 -3.96 11.90 3.68
C GLY A 361 -5.04 11.38 2.74
N GLY A 362 -5.04 10.07 2.51
CA GLY A 362 -5.99 9.39 1.63
C GLY A 362 -7.47 9.55 1.97
N PRO A 363 -7.89 9.66 3.25
CA PRO A 363 -9.28 9.94 3.59
C PRO A 363 -9.88 11.17 2.93
N LEU A 364 -9.08 12.21 2.62
CA LEU A 364 -9.53 13.38 1.85
C LEU A 364 -10.04 13.04 0.43
N GLU A 365 -9.63 11.90 -0.09
CA GLU A 365 -10.00 11.43 -1.43
C GLU A 365 -11.10 10.37 -1.37
N THR A 366 -11.07 9.52 -0.34
CA THR A 366 -12.01 8.42 -0.20
C THR A 366 -13.34 8.83 0.40
N VAL A 367 -13.34 9.72 1.41
CA VAL A 367 -14.55 10.16 2.13
C VAL A 367 -15.07 11.48 1.55
N GLU A 368 -16.35 11.53 1.21
CA GLU A 368 -17.05 12.76 0.86
C GLU A 368 -17.64 13.38 2.12
N HIS A 369 -17.09 14.52 2.54
CA HIS A 369 -17.49 15.20 3.77
C HIS A 369 -18.92 15.76 3.65
N LEU A 370 -19.78 15.46 4.63
CA LEU A 370 -21.13 15.99 4.68
C LEU A 370 -21.12 17.50 4.97
N ILE A 371 -21.74 18.25 4.07
CA ILE A 371 -22.09 19.67 4.26
C ILE A 371 -23.62 19.76 4.17
N THR A 372 -24.25 19.86 5.33
CA THR A 372 -25.71 19.88 5.45
C THR A 372 -26.34 21.01 4.61
N GLY A 373 -27.36 20.69 3.84
CA GLY A 373 -28.02 21.61 2.90
C GLY A 373 -27.31 21.73 1.54
N VAL A 374 -26.19 21.00 1.31
CA VAL A 374 -25.37 21.15 0.09
C VAL A 374 -25.16 19.83 -0.66
N ASN A 375 -24.67 18.77 0.00
CA ASN A 375 -24.23 17.56 -0.68
C ASN A 375 -24.76 16.25 -0.10
N GLU A 376 -25.94 16.24 0.50
CA GLU A 376 -26.58 15.05 1.10
C GLU A 376 -26.69 13.86 0.13
N ASN A 377 -26.73 14.15 -1.18
CA ASN A 377 -26.83 13.11 -2.22
C ASN A 377 -25.49 12.45 -2.58
N GLU A 378 -24.37 12.95 -2.04
CA GLU A 378 -23.01 12.49 -2.34
C GLU A 378 -22.22 12.14 -1.09
N ALA A 379 -22.53 12.80 0.03
CA ALA A 379 -21.80 12.65 1.28
C ALA A 379 -21.75 11.19 1.75
N THR A 380 -20.55 10.78 2.21
CA THR A 380 -20.31 9.43 2.72
C THR A 380 -19.86 9.43 4.19
N GLY A 381 -19.70 10.61 4.79
CA GLY A 381 -19.31 10.73 6.18
C GLY A 381 -18.74 12.10 6.53
N TRP A 382 -17.85 12.14 7.50
CA TRP A 382 -17.23 13.35 8.04
C TRP A 382 -15.73 13.28 7.96
N LEU A 383 -15.13 14.42 7.68
CA LEU A 383 -13.67 14.64 7.70
C LEU A 383 -13.36 15.69 8.76
N GLU A 384 -12.70 15.28 9.83
CA GLU A 384 -12.40 16.14 10.96
C GLU A 384 -10.92 16.16 11.34
N ARG A 385 -10.46 17.29 11.87
CA ARG A 385 -9.13 17.34 12.47
C ARG A 385 -9.01 16.32 13.59
N PRO A 386 -7.83 15.73 13.83
CA PRO A 386 -7.63 14.72 14.87
C PRO A 386 -7.70 15.35 16.28
N ASN A 387 -8.89 15.81 16.65
CA ASN A 387 -9.22 16.42 17.93
C ASN A 387 -10.45 15.73 18.52
N PRO A 388 -10.36 15.14 19.74
CA PRO A 388 -11.43 14.39 20.35
C PRO A 388 -12.77 15.17 20.47
N LYS A 389 -12.71 16.49 20.74
CA LYS A 389 -13.93 17.31 20.87
C LYS A 389 -14.64 17.50 19.53
N ASN A 390 -13.88 17.66 18.43
CA ASN A 390 -14.47 17.77 17.10
C ASN A 390 -15.10 16.45 16.69
N TRP A 391 -14.40 15.35 16.95
CA TRP A 391 -14.89 14.00 16.64
C TRP A 391 -16.14 13.64 17.46
N ALA A 392 -16.19 13.98 18.75
CA ALA A 392 -17.39 13.80 19.56
C ALA A 392 -18.59 14.59 19.00
N LYS A 393 -18.37 15.84 18.53
CA LYS A 393 -19.42 16.63 17.84
C LYS A 393 -19.88 15.95 16.55
N ALA A 394 -18.97 15.40 15.74
CA ALA A 394 -19.32 14.68 14.52
C ALA A 394 -20.11 13.39 14.82
N ILE A 395 -19.83 12.69 15.93
CA ILE A 395 -20.61 11.55 16.41
C ILE A 395 -22.04 12.00 16.77
N GLU A 396 -22.21 13.14 17.45
CA GLU A 396 -23.54 13.69 17.76
C GLU A 396 -24.29 14.13 16.49
N GLU A 397 -23.60 14.76 15.54
CA GLU A 397 -24.19 15.13 14.25
C GLU A 397 -24.65 13.89 13.47
N PHE A 398 -23.81 12.83 13.42
CA PHE A 398 -24.22 11.55 12.82
C PHE A 398 -25.54 11.05 13.40
N LYS A 399 -25.72 11.08 14.73
CA LYS A 399 -26.96 10.64 15.38
C LYS A 399 -28.18 11.45 14.92
N LEU A 400 -28.02 12.76 14.77
CA LEU A 400 -29.10 13.64 14.29
C LEU A 400 -29.44 13.36 12.83
N VAL A 401 -28.43 13.22 11.98
CA VAL A 401 -28.59 12.93 10.55
C VAL A 401 -29.22 11.55 10.33
N ALA A 402 -28.80 10.55 11.08
CA ALA A 402 -29.35 9.19 11.01
C ALA A 402 -30.82 9.14 11.40
N LYS A 403 -31.24 9.95 12.38
CA LYS A 403 -32.67 10.05 12.78
C LYS A 403 -33.54 10.74 11.73
N ASN A 404 -33.02 11.75 11.06
CA ASN A 404 -33.76 12.58 10.13
C ASN A 404 -33.85 12.00 8.72
N ALA A 405 -33.20 10.87 8.44
CA ALA A 405 -33.15 10.19 7.14
C ALA A 405 -32.79 11.11 5.93
N GLY A 406 -32.13 12.25 6.20
CA GLY A 406 -31.80 13.25 5.18
C GLY A 406 -30.68 12.82 4.24
N VAL A 407 -29.83 11.89 4.66
CA VAL A 407 -28.64 11.40 3.90
C VAL A 407 -28.73 9.90 3.71
N ASN A 408 -28.66 9.45 2.47
CA ASN A 408 -28.63 8.02 2.17
C ASN A 408 -27.17 7.54 2.01
N PHE A 409 -26.48 7.35 3.13
CA PHE A 409 -25.09 6.89 3.15
C PHE A 409 -24.88 5.57 2.40
N LYS A 410 -25.88 4.68 2.43
CA LYS A 410 -25.80 3.39 1.71
C LYS A 410 -25.72 3.62 0.21
N LYS A 411 -26.62 4.41 -0.36
CA LYS A 411 -26.63 4.72 -1.80
C LYS A 411 -25.38 5.49 -2.21
N ASN A 412 -25.02 6.52 -1.44
CA ASN A 412 -23.87 7.38 -1.73
C ASN A 412 -22.54 6.60 -1.66
N GLY A 413 -22.35 5.82 -0.60
CA GLY A 413 -21.16 5.00 -0.40
C GLY A 413 -20.95 3.97 -1.51
N LEU A 414 -22.00 3.17 -1.82
CA LEU A 414 -21.96 2.20 -2.91
C LEU A 414 -21.65 2.86 -4.24
N LYS A 415 -22.38 3.93 -4.60
CA LYS A 415 -22.13 4.67 -5.85
C LYS A 415 -20.69 5.16 -5.95
N ARG A 416 -20.14 5.73 -4.86
CA ARG A 416 -18.76 6.23 -4.84
C ARG A 416 -17.74 5.11 -5.03
N VAL A 417 -17.92 3.99 -4.32
CA VAL A 417 -17.01 2.84 -4.43
C VAL A 417 -17.08 2.22 -5.81
N GLU A 418 -18.28 2.01 -6.37
CA GLU A 418 -18.46 1.47 -7.72
C GLU A 418 -17.81 2.36 -8.79
N MET A 419 -18.01 3.68 -8.68
CA MET A 419 -17.57 4.63 -9.70
C MET A 419 -16.05 4.86 -9.71
N TYR A 420 -15.41 4.90 -8.55
CA TYR A 420 -14.02 5.35 -8.43
C TYR A 420 -13.06 4.29 -7.89
N TYR A 421 -13.56 3.30 -7.16
CA TYR A 421 -12.73 2.39 -6.37
C TYR A 421 -13.07 0.92 -6.62
N SER A 422 -13.84 0.61 -7.66
CA SER A 422 -14.05 -0.77 -8.12
C SER A 422 -12.83 -1.28 -8.89
N ARG A 423 -12.71 -2.60 -9.05
CA ARG A 423 -11.68 -3.21 -9.90
C ARG A 423 -11.79 -2.71 -11.34
N ASP A 424 -13.01 -2.54 -11.86
CA ASP A 424 -13.23 -2.01 -13.20
C ASP A 424 -12.69 -0.57 -13.34
N ALA A 425 -12.95 0.31 -12.36
CA ALA A 425 -12.45 1.68 -12.37
C ALA A 425 -10.91 1.72 -12.31
N MET A 426 -10.29 0.88 -11.48
CA MET A 426 -8.85 0.72 -11.42
C MET A 426 -8.29 0.19 -12.74
N THR A 427 -8.88 -0.85 -13.30
CA THR A 427 -8.46 -1.46 -14.57
C THR A 427 -8.54 -0.47 -15.72
N GLN A 428 -9.62 0.31 -15.83
CA GLN A 428 -9.74 1.37 -16.82
C GLN A 428 -8.68 2.46 -16.66
N SER A 429 -8.30 2.77 -15.41
CA SER A 429 -7.22 3.71 -15.13
C SER A 429 -5.86 3.16 -15.54
N PHE A 430 -5.59 1.87 -15.28
CA PHE A 430 -4.41 1.18 -15.82
C PHE A 430 -4.41 1.22 -17.34
N GLN A 431 -5.51 0.84 -17.99
CA GLN A 431 -5.63 0.81 -19.45
C GLN A 431 -5.29 2.17 -20.08
N ARG A 432 -5.87 3.27 -19.58
CA ARG A 432 -5.57 4.63 -20.05
C ARG A 432 -4.09 4.98 -19.92
N ASN A 433 -3.46 4.61 -18.80
CA ASN A 433 -2.04 4.89 -18.56
C ASN A 433 -1.13 3.99 -19.41
N ILE A 434 -1.51 2.74 -19.64
CA ILE A 434 -0.82 1.83 -20.55
C ILE A 434 -0.85 2.39 -21.98
N GLU A 435 -2.00 2.77 -22.48
CA GLU A 435 -2.14 3.37 -23.84
C GLU A 435 -1.31 4.64 -23.97
N LYS A 436 -1.34 5.52 -22.96
CA LYS A 436 -0.51 6.73 -22.92
C LYS A 436 0.97 6.39 -22.96
N THR A 437 1.40 5.37 -22.22
CA THR A 437 2.79 4.91 -22.13
C THR A 437 3.26 4.27 -23.44
N MET A 438 2.42 3.45 -24.05
CA MET A 438 2.74 2.79 -25.33
C MET A 438 2.91 3.79 -26.49
N ARG A 439 2.19 4.92 -26.46
CA ARG A 439 2.31 5.99 -27.47
C ARG A 439 3.54 6.88 -27.31
N LYS A 440 4.13 6.94 -26.10
CA LYS A 440 5.35 7.73 -25.87
C LYS A 440 6.53 7.12 -26.59
N GLU A 441 7.42 7.94 -27.10
CA GLU A 441 8.73 7.47 -27.51
C GLU A 441 9.51 6.98 -26.27
N ARG A 442 10.30 5.93 -26.45
CA ARG A 442 11.13 5.40 -25.37
C ARG A 442 12.30 6.35 -25.14
N THR A 443 12.58 6.69 -23.91
CA THR A 443 13.75 7.52 -23.52
C THR A 443 15.03 6.70 -23.64
N THR A 444 15.48 6.39 -24.85
CA THR A 444 16.45 5.35 -25.16
C THR A 444 17.90 5.72 -24.85
N TYR A 445 18.32 6.96 -25.04
CA TYR A 445 19.76 7.28 -25.09
C TYR A 445 20.44 7.50 -23.74
N PHE A 446 19.69 7.89 -22.73
CA PHE A 446 20.27 8.33 -21.47
C PHE A 446 20.73 7.17 -20.58
N TRP A 447 19.86 6.17 -20.40
CA TRP A 447 20.09 5.06 -19.48
C TRP A 447 21.12 4.08 -20.00
N GLU A 448 21.14 3.82 -21.31
CA GLU A 448 22.17 3.01 -21.94
C GLU A 448 23.55 3.60 -21.71
N THR A 449 23.69 4.92 -21.88
CA THR A 449 24.97 5.62 -21.69
C THR A 449 25.39 5.62 -20.21
N VAL A 450 24.45 5.85 -19.28
CA VAL A 450 24.73 5.81 -17.84
C VAL A 450 25.13 4.41 -17.38
N PHE A 451 24.40 3.38 -17.85
CA PHE A 451 24.73 2.00 -17.47
C PHE A 451 26.05 1.54 -18.07
N ILE A 452 26.32 1.84 -19.35
CA ILE A 452 27.60 1.57 -19.98
C ILE A 452 28.72 2.28 -19.21
N GLY A 453 28.49 3.51 -18.77
CA GLY A 453 29.41 4.26 -17.92
C GLY A 453 29.67 3.59 -16.58
N LEU A 454 28.60 3.18 -15.88
CA LEU A 454 28.70 2.47 -14.61
C LEU A 454 29.32 1.08 -14.74
N LEU A 455 28.99 0.36 -15.82
CA LEU A 455 29.60 -0.94 -16.13
C LEU A 455 31.10 -0.80 -16.41
N ASN A 456 31.48 0.19 -17.23
CA ASN A 456 32.90 0.52 -17.49
C ASN A 456 33.65 0.90 -16.21
N PHE A 457 33.00 1.68 -15.31
CA PHE A 457 33.56 2.03 -14.01
C PHE A 457 33.74 0.79 -13.13
N ALA A 458 32.71 -0.08 -13.04
CA ALA A 458 32.80 -1.31 -12.27
C ALA A 458 33.89 -2.26 -12.82
N LEU A 459 33.95 -2.45 -14.14
CA LEU A 459 34.99 -3.24 -14.79
C LEU A 459 36.37 -2.66 -14.55
N HIS A 460 36.50 -1.32 -14.57
CA HIS A 460 37.75 -0.64 -14.29
C HIS A 460 38.20 -0.85 -12.84
N LEU A 461 37.23 -0.81 -11.89
CA LEU A 461 37.50 -1.06 -10.47
C LEU A 461 37.93 -2.51 -10.22
N VAL A 462 37.25 -3.48 -10.87
CA VAL A 462 37.67 -4.90 -10.84
C VAL A 462 39.06 -5.08 -11.43
N PHE A 463 39.34 -4.44 -12.56
CA PHE A 463 40.66 -4.49 -13.19
C PHE A 463 41.75 -3.91 -12.28
N GLN A 464 41.50 -2.79 -11.61
CA GLN A 464 42.41 -2.20 -10.62
C GLN A 464 42.67 -3.14 -9.44
N ILE A 465 41.61 -3.78 -8.89
CA ILE A 465 41.73 -4.68 -7.74
C ILE A 465 42.49 -5.97 -8.13
N THR A 466 42.24 -6.50 -9.33
CA THR A 466 42.77 -7.81 -9.73
C THR A 466 44.17 -7.74 -10.38
N LEU A 467 44.47 -6.65 -11.06
CA LEU A 467 45.72 -6.52 -11.88
C LEU A 467 46.59 -5.32 -11.48
N GLY A 468 46.08 -4.43 -10.61
CA GLY A 468 46.76 -3.19 -10.20
C GLY A 468 48.16 -3.43 -9.65
N ASP A 469 48.34 -4.46 -8.83
CA ASP A 469 49.64 -4.80 -8.22
C ASP A 469 50.69 -5.31 -9.22
N GLN A 470 50.25 -5.87 -10.34
CA GLN A 470 51.15 -6.42 -11.35
C GLN A 470 51.57 -5.39 -12.40
N ILE A 471 50.79 -4.37 -12.66
CA ILE A 471 50.99 -3.41 -13.76
C ILE A 471 51.34 -2.01 -13.22
N TRP A 472 51.29 -1.82 -11.91
CA TRP A 472 51.42 -0.55 -11.22
C TRP A 472 52.61 0.34 -11.61
N PRO A 473 53.83 -0.16 -11.83
CA PRO A 473 54.95 0.75 -12.12
C PRO A 473 54.82 1.50 -13.44
N TYR A 474 54.08 0.97 -14.43
CA TYR A 474 54.11 1.51 -15.81
C TYR A 474 52.75 2.02 -16.32
N VAL A 475 51.64 1.52 -15.82
CA VAL A 475 50.30 1.85 -16.33
C VAL A 475 49.37 2.38 -15.25
N GLY A 476 49.68 2.15 -13.97
CA GLY A 476 48.81 2.44 -12.84
C GLY A 476 48.37 3.90 -12.77
N MET A 477 49.25 4.84 -13.07
CA MET A 477 48.94 6.26 -12.99
C MET A 477 48.03 6.74 -14.12
N SER A 478 48.17 6.21 -15.33
CA SER A 478 47.29 6.52 -16.47
C SER A 478 45.92 5.87 -16.33
N VAL A 479 45.85 4.69 -15.71
CA VAL A 479 44.63 3.96 -15.44
C VAL A 479 43.82 4.64 -14.31
N ILE A 480 44.49 5.09 -13.22
CA ILE A 480 43.88 5.85 -12.14
C ILE A 480 43.36 7.18 -12.65
N MET A 481 44.17 7.94 -13.39
CA MET A 481 43.79 9.22 -13.95
C MET A 481 42.64 9.07 -14.96
N GLY A 482 42.72 8.07 -15.84
CA GLY A 482 41.62 7.74 -16.76
C GLY A 482 40.32 7.35 -16.04
N GLY A 483 40.40 6.53 -15.00
CA GLY A 483 39.28 6.14 -14.17
C GLY A 483 38.69 7.32 -13.38
N TYR A 484 39.54 8.21 -12.88
CA TYR A 484 39.10 9.43 -12.18
C TYR A 484 38.36 10.41 -13.11
N PHE A 485 38.95 10.67 -14.30
CA PHE A 485 38.27 11.49 -15.32
C PHE A 485 36.98 10.86 -15.83
N HIS A 486 36.97 9.55 -16.01
CA HIS A 486 35.75 8.83 -16.41
C HIS A 486 34.65 8.91 -15.34
N SER A 487 35.00 8.75 -14.06
CA SER A 487 34.06 8.88 -12.94
C SER A 487 33.50 10.29 -12.83
N ILE A 488 34.35 11.34 -12.96
CA ILE A 488 33.91 12.73 -12.96
C ILE A 488 32.98 13.01 -14.16
N PHE A 489 33.33 12.50 -15.33
CA PHE A 489 32.52 12.62 -16.54
C PHE A 489 31.16 11.95 -16.40
N VAL A 490 31.10 10.73 -15.84
CA VAL A 490 29.86 10.01 -15.55
C VAL A 490 29.03 10.77 -14.53
N ILE A 491 29.62 11.25 -13.43
CA ILE A 491 28.91 12.04 -12.41
C ILE A 491 28.37 13.33 -13.02
N PHE A 492 29.17 14.06 -13.79
CA PHE A 492 28.75 15.28 -14.47
C PHE A 492 27.60 15.00 -15.46
N TRP A 493 27.70 13.92 -16.23
CA TRP A 493 26.68 13.49 -17.17
C TRP A 493 25.37 13.08 -16.46
N VAL A 494 25.48 12.37 -15.34
CA VAL A 494 24.33 12.01 -14.49
C VAL A 494 23.64 13.26 -13.97
N ILE A 495 24.40 14.24 -13.44
CA ILE A 495 23.86 15.50 -12.95
C ILE A 495 23.18 16.29 -14.08
N GLN A 496 23.84 16.38 -15.25
CA GLN A 496 23.31 17.11 -16.39
C GLN A 496 22.06 16.45 -16.98
N ALA A 497 21.99 15.14 -16.93
CA ALA A 497 20.85 14.39 -17.41
C ALA A 497 19.69 14.43 -16.42
N LEU A 498 19.94 14.30 -15.13
CA LEU A 498 18.93 14.54 -14.08
C LEU A 498 18.39 15.96 -14.13
N SER A 499 19.18 16.93 -14.58
CA SER A 499 18.71 18.32 -14.80
C SER A 499 17.79 18.49 -16.02
N LYS A 500 17.76 17.51 -16.95
CA LYS A 500 16.92 17.52 -18.16
C LYS A 500 15.65 16.67 -18.01
N ILE A 501 15.57 15.84 -16.96
CA ILE A 501 14.40 15.07 -16.54
C ILE A 501 13.55 15.93 -15.59
#